data_a8b0182df36b0bebc0966dcd64771952
#
_entry.id   a8b0182df36b0bebc0966dcd64771952
#
_cell.length_a   1.000
_cell.length_b   1.000
_cell.length_c   1.000
_cell.angle_alpha   90.00
_cell.angle_beta   90.00
_cell.angle_gamma   90.00
#
_symmetry.space_group_name_H-M   'P 1'
#
loop_
_entity.id
_entity.type
_entity.pdbx_description
1 polymer ?
#
loop_
_entity_poly.entity_id
_entity_poly.type
_entity_poly.pdbx_seq_one_letter_code
_entity_poly.pdbx_strand_id
1 'polypeptide(L)'
;MYNFHPGSHVGQGFEIGKKYIVKALNEILTKNQTTTVLLETMAGKGSEIGRSFEEIKSIIDEVELKEKIGVCLDTCHVNDAGYDIVNNLDGVIEEFEKIIGLEKLKAIHINDSMNAIGSHKDRHQKIGKGTIGIEAFERIINHPKLRKLPFYLETPHEDIMGY
;
A
#
# COMPACT_ATOMS: atom_id res chain seq x y z
N MET A 1 12.60 -8.43 -0.73
CA MET A 1 11.41 -7.80 -1.35
C MET A 1 11.84 -6.48 -1.96
N TYR A 2 11.19 -6.06 -3.02
CA TYR A 2 11.37 -4.74 -3.65
C TYR A 2 9.99 -4.09 -3.76
N ASN A 3 9.80 -2.94 -3.14
CA ASN A 3 8.54 -2.22 -3.11
C ASN A 3 8.57 -1.01 -4.06
N PHE A 4 7.45 -0.67 -4.69
CA PHE A 4 7.33 0.51 -5.52
C PHE A 4 5.88 1.01 -5.60
N HIS A 5 5.72 2.31 -5.83
CA HIS A 5 4.44 2.92 -6.18
C HIS A 5 4.05 2.51 -7.60
N PRO A 6 2.86 1.95 -7.86
CA PRO A 6 2.47 1.50 -9.20
C PRO A 6 2.55 2.60 -10.26
N GLY A 7 2.38 3.86 -9.86
CA GLY A 7 2.49 5.01 -10.77
C GLY A 7 1.18 5.76 -10.96
N SER A 8 1.08 6.45 -12.09
CA SER A 8 -0.04 7.34 -12.38
C SER A 8 -0.44 7.25 -13.85
N HIS A 9 -1.74 7.31 -14.14
CA HIS A 9 -2.27 7.28 -15.51
C HIS A 9 -2.22 8.63 -16.24
N VAL A 10 -1.82 9.71 -15.57
CA VAL A 10 -1.58 11.06 -16.14
C VAL A 10 -2.71 11.53 -17.07
N GLY A 11 -3.96 11.36 -16.65
CA GLY A 11 -5.15 11.75 -17.43
C GLY A 11 -5.57 10.79 -18.54
N GLN A 12 -4.81 9.71 -18.81
CA GLN A 12 -5.15 8.73 -19.85
C GLN A 12 -6.20 7.69 -19.42
N GLY A 13 -6.50 7.64 -18.12
CA GLY A 13 -7.44 6.69 -17.52
C GLY A 13 -6.77 5.43 -16.97
N PHE A 14 -7.43 4.84 -15.98
CA PHE A 14 -6.92 3.69 -15.22
C PHE A 14 -6.47 2.52 -16.12
N GLU A 15 -7.30 2.12 -17.09
CA GLU A 15 -7.00 0.96 -17.94
C GLU A 15 -5.72 1.12 -18.77
N ILE A 16 -5.42 2.35 -19.23
CA ILE A 16 -4.19 2.62 -19.99
C ILE A 16 -2.99 2.59 -19.04
N GLY A 17 -3.09 3.23 -17.88
CA GLY A 17 -2.02 3.21 -16.88
C GLY A 17 -1.73 1.80 -16.38
N LYS A 18 -2.77 1.02 -16.04
CA LYS A 18 -2.66 -0.40 -15.67
C LYS A 18 -1.91 -1.20 -16.72
N LYS A 19 -2.27 -1.04 -17.99
CA LYS A 19 -1.63 -1.75 -19.11
C LYS A 19 -0.11 -1.49 -19.18
N TYR A 20 0.33 -0.25 -18.92
CA TYR A 20 1.76 0.06 -18.88
C TYR A 20 2.45 -0.58 -17.67
N ILE A 21 1.81 -0.59 -16.51
CA ILE A 21 2.34 -1.23 -15.30
C ILE A 21 2.50 -2.74 -15.53
N VAL A 22 1.46 -3.40 -16.02
CA VAL A 22 1.49 -4.84 -16.33
C VAL A 22 2.56 -5.17 -17.36
N LYS A 23 2.66 -4.38 -18.43
CA LYS A 23 3.71 -4.55 -19.45
C LYS A 23 5.09 -4.46 -18.83
N ALA A 24 5.37 -3.42 -18.02
CA ALA A 24 6.67 -3.25 -17.37
C ALA A 24 6.98 -4.43 -16.44
N LEU A 25 6.01 -4.88 -15.64
CA LEU A 25 6.19 -6.03 -14.76
C LEU A 25 6.49 -7.31 -15.54
N ASN A 26 5.77 -7.59 -16.63
CA ASN A 26 6.02 -8.76 -17.46
C ASN A 26 7.39 -8.72 -18.18
N GLU A 27 7.93 -7.53 -18.44
CA GLU A 27 9.27 -7.39 -19.03
C GLU A 27 10.40 -7.62 -18.02
N ILE A 28 10.20 -7.25 -16.73
CA ILE A 28 11.25 -7.32 -15.71
C ILE A 28 11.23 -8.57 -14.86
N LEU A 29 10.06 -9.19 -14.67
CA LEU A 29 9.93 -10.38 -13.82
C LEU A 29 10.53 -11.61 -14.50
N THR A 30 11.23 -12.42 -13.71
CA THR A 30 11.80 -13.68 -14.19
C THR A 30 11.41 -14.85 -13.30
N LYS A 31 11.29 -16.05 -13.88
CA LYS A 31 10.93 -17.27 -13.14
C LYS A 31 11.92 -17.59 -12.01
N ASN A 32 13.19 -17.32 -12.24
CA ASN A 32 14.29 -17.69 -11.35
C ASN A 32 14.60 -16.64 -10.27
N GLN A 33 13.96 -15.48 -10.31
CA GLN A 33 14.18 -14.46 -9.26
C GLN A 33 13.68 -14.93 -7.90
N THR A 34 14.43 -14.60 -6.86
CA THR A 34 14.06 -14.87 -5.47
C THR A 34 13.38 -13.67 -4.80
N THR A 35 13.51 -12.48 -5.41
CA THR A 35 12.92 -11.25 -4.91
C THR A 35 11.43 -11.16 -5.29
N THR A 36 10.57 -10.98 -4.29
CA THR A 36 9.16 -10.63 -4.52
C THR A 36 9.07 -9.12 -4.77
N VAL A 37 8.36 -8.72 -5.83
CA VAL A 37 8.07 -7.32 -6.14
C VAL A 37 6.74 -6.96 -5.51
N LEU A 38 6.69 -5.85 -4.78
CA LEU A 38 5.49 -5.41 -4.06
C LEU A 38 4.88 -4.20 -4.74
N LEU A 39 3.59 -4.30 -5.03
CA LEU A 39 2.76 -3.15 -5.36
C LEU A 39 2.35 -2.46 -4.06
N GLU A 40 2.63 -1.19 -3.92
CA GLU A 40 2.17 -0.43 -2.78
C GLU A 40 0.74 0.05 -2.96
N THR A 41 -0.07 0.02 -1.88
CA THR A 41 -1.37 0.68 -1.86
C THR A 41 -1.18 2.18 -1.86
N MET A 42 -1.98 2.92 -2.65
CA MET A 42 -1.82 4.36 -2.87
C MET A 42 -2.99 5.16 -2.30
N ALA A 43 -2.73 6.41 -1.97
CA ALA A 43 -3.75 7.34 -1.46
C ALA A 43 -4.77 7.80 -2.53
N GLY A 44 -4.44 7.63 -3.81
CA GLY A 44 -5.27 8.10 -4.91
C GLY A 44 -5.13 9.59 -5.18
N LYS A 45 -3.96 10.17 -4.90
CA LYS A 45 -3.66 11.56 -5.18
C LYS A 45 -3.63 11.81 -6.68
N GLY A 46 -4.51 12.68 -7.17
CA GLY A 46 -4.62 13.01 -8.58
C GLY A 46 -5.00 11.80 -9.43
N SER A 47 -4.05 11.28 -10.20
CA SER A 47 -4.23 10.14 -11.11
C SER A 47 -3.43 8.91 -10.73
N GLU A 48 -3.04 8.78 -9.46
CA GLU A 48 -2.36 7.60 -8.93
C GLU A 48 -3.18 6.33 -9.13
N ILE A 49 -2.48 5.24 -9.40
CA ILE A 49 -3.04 3.89 -9.56
C ILE A 49 -2.69 3.05 -8.33
N GLY A 50 -3.64 2.23 -7.87
CA GLY A 50 -3.47 1.41 -6.67
C GLY A 50 -4.17 1.96 -5.43
N ARG A 51 -5.10 2.91 -5.62
CA ARG A 51 -5.88 3.52 -4.54
C ARG A 51 -6.96 2.62 -3.95
N SER A 52 -7.33 1.56 -4.64
CA SER A 52 -8.25 0.57 -4.10
C SER A 52 -7.69 -0.84 -4.24
N PHE A 53 -8.18 -1.76 -3.42
CA PHE A 53 -7.76 -3.16 -3.46
C PHE A 53 -8.12 -3.80 -4.80
N GLU A 54 -9.23 -3.38 -5.45
CA GLU A 54 -9.62 -3.84 -6.78
C GLU A 54 -8.62 -3.38 -7.86
N GLU A 55 -8.12 -2.14 -7.78
CA GLU A 55 -7.10 -1.66 -8.72
C GLU A 55 -5.82 -2.48 -8.59
N ILE A 56 -5.34 -2.72 -7.37
CA ILE A 56 -4.17 -3.58 -7.10
C ILE A 56 -4.43 -5.01 -7.60
N LYS A 57 -5.59 -5.58 -7.28
CA LYS A 57 -5.98 -6.92 -7.72
C LYS A 57 -5.98 -7.05 -9.24
N SER A 58 -6.54 -6.07 -9.94
CA SER A 58 -6.62 -6.10 -11.40
C SER A 58 -5.24 -6.06 -12.07
N ILE A 59 -4.26 -5.38 -11.47
CA ILE A 59 -2.86 -5.43 -11.94
C ILE A 59 -2.29 -6.83 -11.72
N ILE A 60 -2.43 -7.38 -10.51
CA ILE A 60 -1.91 -8.72 -10.17
C ILE A 60 -2.48 -9.79 -11.12
N ASP A 61 -3.77 -9.70 -11.45
CA ASP A 61 -4.44 -10.70 -12.29
C ASP A 61 -3.94 -10.73 -13.72
N GLU A 62 -3.44 -9.60 -14.25
CA GLU A 62 -2.92 -9.51 -15.60
C GLU A 62 -1.41 -9.77 -15.71
N VAL A 63 -0.67 -9.82 -14.58
CA VAL A 63 0.76 -10.16 -14.57
C VAL A 63 0.95 -11.66 -14.79
N GLU A 64 1.86 -12.04 -15.70
CA GLU A 64 2.13 -13.45 -16.04
C GLU A 64 2.71 -14.25 -14.87
N LEU A 65 3.67 -13.67 -14.15
CA LEU A 65 4.35 -14.29 -12.99
C LEU A 65 3.76 -13.76 -11.67
N LYS A 66 2.47 -14.01 -11.47
CA LYS A 66 1.69 -13.52 -10.30
C LYS A 66 2.29 -13.96 -8.95
N GLU A 67 2.95 -15.09 -8.92
CA GLU A 67 3.60 -15.62 -7.71
C GLU A 67 4.81 -14.79 -7.28
N LYS A 68 5.35 -13.96 -8.19
CA LYS A 68 6.45 -13.02 -7.92
C LYS A 68 5.97 -11.66 -7.42
N ILE A 69 4.64 -11.43 -7.42
CA ILE A 69 4.02 -10.18 -6.98
C ILE A 69 3.40 -10.36 -5.59
N GLY A 70 3.66 -9.39 -4.73
CA GLY A 70 2.99 -9.19 -3.45
C GLY A 70 2.46 -7.77 -3.33
N VAL A 71 2.01 -7.42 -2.14
CA VAL A 71 1.47 -6.09 -1.80
C VAL A 71 2.18 -5.57 -0.56
N CYS A 72 2.50 -4.28 -0.57
CA CYS A 72 2.83 -3.49 0.61
C CYS A 72 1.62 -2.61 0.94
N LEU A 73 1.09 -2.74 2.15
CA LEU A 73 0.02 -1.87 2.63
C LEU A 73 0.63 -0.70 3.38
N ASP A 74 0.43 0.52 2.88
CA ASP A 74 0.80 1.74 3.62
C ASP A 74 -0.40 2.27 4.40
N THR A 75 -0.25 2.46 5.70
CA THR A 75 -1.33 2.89 6.60
C THR A 75 -1.81 4.31 6.33
N CYS A 76 -0.91 5.23 5.96
CA CYS A 76 -1.27 6.57 5.55
C CYS A 76 -2.06 6.54 4.24
N HIS A 77 -1.57 5.78 3.25
CA HIS A 77 -2.20 5.69 1.95
C HIS A 77 -3.62 5.11 2.00
N VAL A 78 -3.82 3.98 2.69
CA VAL A 78 -5.16 3.37 2.78
C VAL A 78 -6.12 4.26 3.57
N ASN A 79 -5.66 4.94 4.64
CA ASN A 79 -6.47 5.93 5.36
C ASN A 79 -6.88 7.07 4.42
N ASP A 80 -5.93 7.64 3.70
CA ASP A 80 -6.17 8.75 2.78
C ASP A 80 -7.01 8.32 1.56
N ALA A 81 -6.97 7.05 1.18
CA ALA A 81 -7.84 6.46 0.15
C ALA A 81 -9.28 6.21 0.63
N GLY A 82 -9.52 6.21 1.95
CA GLY A 82 -10.87 6.06 2.52
C GLY A 82 -11.12 4.77 3.29
N TYR A 83 -10.11 3.92 3.49
CA TYR A 83 -10.23 2.72 4.32
C TYR A 83 -10.12 3.08 5.81
N ASP A 84 -11.14 2.80 6.60
CA ASP A 84 -11.21 3.14 8.03
C ASP A 84 -10.40 2.15 8.89
N ILE A 85 -9.08 2.28 8.85
CA ILE A 85 -8.16 1.48 9.68
C ILE A 85 -8.17 1.93 11.16
N VAL A 86 -8.77 3.07 11.45
CA VAL A 86 -8.87 3.61 12.82
C VAL A 86 -10.01 2.96 13.58
N ASN A 87 -11.21 2.89 13.00
CA ASN A 87 -12.39 2.40 13.71
C ASN A 87 -12.85 1.01 13.23
N ASN A 88 -12.40 0.56 12.05
CA ASN A 88 -12.84 -0.69 11.42
C ASN A 88 -11.67 -1.48 10.80
N LEU A 89 -10.58 -1.64 11.53
CA LEU A 89 -9.39 -2.36 11.05
C LEU A 89 -9.71 -3.78 10.57
N ASP A 90 -10.49 -4.54 11.34
CA ASP A 90 -10.89 -5.91 10.99
C ASP A 90 -11.64 -5.96 9.66
N GLY A 91 -12.59 -5.04 9.44
CA GLY A 91 -13.34 -4.94 8.19
C GLY A 91 -12.44 -4.62 6.98
N VAL A 92 -11.46 -3.73 7.15
CA VAL A 92 -10.47 -3.43 6.09
C VAL A 92 -9.61 -4.66 5.76
N ILE A 93 -9.16 -5.40 6.78
CA ILE A 93 -8.39 -6.63 6.58
C ILE A 93 -9.23 -7.73 5.93
N GLU A 94 -10.50 -7.86 6.28
CA GLU A 94 -11.42 -8.81 5.65
C GLU A 94 -11.70 -8.45 4.19
N GLU A 95 -11.83 -7.17 3.88
CA GLU A 95 -11.97 -6.68 2.51
C GLU A 95 -10.71 -6.97 1.67
N PHE A 96 -9.51 -6.72 2.23
CA PHE A 96 -8.24 -7.07 1.60
C PHE A 96 -8.15 -8.58 1.33
N GLU A 97 -8.49 -9.41 2.33
CA GLU A 97 -8.51 -10.87 2.18
C GLU A 97 -9.44 -11.33 1.06
N LYS A 98 -10.64 -10.78 1.01
CA LYS A 98 -11.67 -11.14 0.03
C LYS A 98 -11.27 -10.75 -1.41
N ILE A 99 -10.64 -9.59 -1.59
CA ILE A 99 -10.33 -9.04 -2.92
C ILE A 99 -8.97 -9.54 -3.41
N ILE A 100 -7.94 -9.45 -2.59
CA ILE A 100 -6.55 -9.74 -2.99
C ILE A 100 -6.06 -11.09 -2.47
N GLY A 101 -6.38 -11.40 -1.20
CA GLY A 101 -5.83 -12.52 -0.45
C GLY A 101 -4.68 -12.10 0.47
N LEU A 102 -4.74 -12.46 1.76
CA LEU A 102 -3.70 -12.09 2.74
C LEU A 102 -2.33 -12.72 2.46
N GLU A 103 -2.29 -13.80 1.71
CA GLU A 103 -1.03 -14.40 1.27
C GLU A 103 -0.21 -13.48 0.36
N LYS A 104 -0.86 -12.48 -0.26
CA LYS A 104 -0.19 -11.44 -1.05
C LYS A 104 0.35 -10.29 -0.22
N LEU A 105 -0.16 -10.06 0.98
CA LEU A 105 0.34 -9.02 1.88
C LEU A 105 1.70 -9.46 2.45
N LYS A 106 2.76 -8.73 2.09
CA LYS A 106 4.15 -9.10 2.42
C LYS A 106 4.85 -8.11 3.33
N ALA A 107 4.40 -6.87 3.34
CA ALA A 107 4.98 -5.80 4.12
C ALA A 107 3.92 -4.76 4.47
N ILE A 108 4.19 -3.98 5.49
CA ILE A 108 3.39 -2.82 5.89
C ILE A 108 4.33 -1.63 6.02
N HIS A 109 4.03 -0.55 5.30
CA HIS A 109 4.55 0.76 5.61
C HIS A 109 3.67 1.35 6.72
N ILE A 110 4.25 1.57 7.88
CA ILE A 110 3.53 2.04 9.06
C ILE A 110 3.78 3.53 9.26
N ASN A 111 2.90 4.35 8.69
CA ASN A 111 3.00 5.81 8.66
C ASN A 111 1.70 6.44 9.16
N ASP A 112 1.80 7.48 10.01
CA ASP A 112 0.63 8.28 10.38
C ASP A 112 0.30 9.26 9.25
N SER A 113 -0.93 9.77 9.19
CA SER A 113 -1.35 10.72 8.17
C SER A 113 -1.56 12.13 8.76
N MET A 114 -1.11 13.15 8.02
CA MET A 114 -1.45 14.56 8.32
C MET A 114 -2.90 14.89 8.00
N ASN A 115 -3.63 14.02 7.29
CA ASN A 115 -4.91 14.32 6.70
C ASN A 115 -6.02 13.42 7.25
N ALA A 116 -7.26 13.88 7.12
CA ALA A 116 -8.43 13.05 7.43
C ALA A 116 -8.59 11.89 6.44
N ILE A 117 -9.27 10.86 6.88
CA ILE A 117 -9.66 9.72 6.04
C ILE A 117 -10.33 10.18 4.74
N GLY A 118 -9.98 9.56 3.62
CA GLY A 118 -10.54 9.87 2.30
C GLY A 118 -10.06 11.18 1.69
N SER A 119 -8.97 11.75 2.18
CA SER A 119 -8.44 13.04 1.71
C SER A 119 -7.75 13.00 0.35
N HIS A 120 -7.23 11.84 -0.06
CA HIS A 120 -6.41 11.62 -1.25
C HIS A 120 -5.18 12.53 -1.34
N LYS A 121 -4.47 12.70 -0.21
CA LYS A 121 -3.37 13.68 -0.09
C LYS A 121 -1.98 13.08 -0.08
N ASP A 122 -1.80 11.93 0.55
CA ASP A 122 -0.49 11.31 0.75
C ASP A 122 0.50 12.28 1.42
N ARG A 123 0.39 12.42 2.73
CA ARG A 123 1.29 13.20 3.56
C ARG A 123 1.53 12.48 4.88
N HIS A 124 2.68 11.84 4.99
CA HIS A 124 3.10 11.12 6.19
C HIS A 124 3.33 12.05 7.36
N GLN A 125 3.00 11.57 8.55
CA GLN A 125 3.28 12.21 9.83
C GLN A 125 4.00 11.20 10.74
N LYS A 126 4.71 11.70 11.75
CA LYS A 126 5.31 10.88 12.80
C LYS A 126 4.22 10.13 13.56
N ILE A 127 4.48 8.87 13.91
CA ILE A 127 3.52 7.98 14.60
C ILE A 127 2.93 8.67 15.85
N GLY A 128 1.60 8.66 15.94
CA GLY A 128 0.83 9.27 17.02
C GLY A 128 0.75 10.80 16.97
N LYS A 129 1.23 11.43 15.88
CA LYS A 129 1.16 12.88 15.68
C LYS A 129 0.21 13.27 14.55
N GLY A 130 -0.38 12.30 13.88
CA GLY A 130 -1.34 12.50 12.81
C GLY A 130 -2.77 12.13 13.22
N THR A 131 -3.58 11.88 12.21
CA THR A 131 -5.02 11.62 12.36
C THR A 131 -5.36 10.14 12.59
N ILE A 132 -4.44 9.22 12.28
CA ILE A 132 -4.59 7.79 12.57
C ILE A 132 -4.45 7.55 14.07
N GLY A 133 -3.42 8.12 14.70
CA GLY A 133 -3.23 8.12 16.15
C GLY A 133 -2.65 6.82 16.72
N ILE A 134 -2.06 6.95 17.91
CA ILE A 134 -1.27 5.88 18.53
C ILE A 134 -2.07 4.61 18.82
N GLU A 135 -3.33 4.73 19.26
CA GLU A 135 -4.16 3.59 19.59
C GLU A 135 -4.49 2.71 18.37
N ALA A 136 -4.61 3.33 17.18
CA ALA A 136 -4.79 2.58 15.95
C ALA A 136 -3.52 1.79 15.59
N PHE A 137 -2.34 2.39 15.75
CA PHE A 137 -1.07 1.69 15.53
C PHE A 137 -0.84 0.55 16.50
N GLU A 138 -1.21 0.70 17.78
CA GLU A 138 -1.18 -0.40 18.74
C GLU A 138 -2.04 -1.59 18.29
N ARG A 139 -3.24 -1.33 17.74
CA ARG A 139 -4.09 -2.39 17.19
C ARG A 139 -3.47 -3.03 15.95
N ILE A 140 -2.91 -2.23 15.03
CA ILE A 140 -2.31 -2.71 13.78
C ILE A 140 -1.12 -3.64 14.07
N ILE A 141 -0.15 -3.21 14.89
CA ILE A 141 1.06 -4.00 15.15
C ILE A 141 0.79 -5.27 15.96
N ASN A 142 -0.28 -5.28 16.77
CA ASN A 142 -0.68 -6.44 17.56
C ASN A 142 -1.72 -7.32 16.87
N HIS A 143 -2.23 -6.92 15.70
CA HIS A 143 -3.28 -7.66 15.01
C HIS A 143 -2.81 -9.06 14.60
N PRO A 144 -3.55 -10.14 14.93
CA PRO A 144 -3.10 -11.53 14.72
C PRO A 144 -2.67 -11.85 13.29
N LYS A 145 -3.34 -11.27 12.29
CA LYS A 145 -3.06 -11.46 10.87
C LYS A 145 -1.89 -10.60 10.35
N LEU A 146 -1.51 -9.51 11.06
CA LEU A 146 -0.50 -8.54 10.61
C LEU A 146 0.83 -8.64 11.35
N ARG A 147 0.83 -8.95 12.65
CA ARG A 147 1.99 -8.87 13.57
C ARG A 147 3.23 -9.68 13.16
N LYS A 148 3.10 -10.59 12.19
CA LYS A 148 4.21 -11.40 11.68
C LYS A 148 4.85 -10.82 10.43
N LEU A 149 4.25 -9.77 9.87
CA LEU A 149 4.77 -9.08 8.70
C LEU A 149 5.86 -8.09 9.11
N PRO A 150 6.80 -7.77 8.24
CA PRO A 150 7.73 -6.66 8.46
C PRO A 150 6.99 -5.33 8.36
N PHE A 151 7.33 -4.43 9.32
CA PHE A 151 6.84 -3.05 9.35
C PHE A 151 7.99 -2.10 9.07
N TYR A 152 7.75 -1.11 8.21
CA TYR A 152 8.73 -0.10 7.84
C TYR A 152 8.14 1.31 8.04
N LEU A 153 8.99 2.25 8.45
CA LEU A 153 8.64 3.65 8.65
C LEU A 153 9.20 4.51 7.52
N GLU A 154 8.38 5.41 7.01
CA GLU A 154 8.77 6.47 6.06
C GLU A 154 8.36 7.85 6.59
N THR A 155 8.55 8.02 7.91
CA THR A 155 8.16 9.25 8.61
C THR A 155 9.07 10.42 8.23
N PRO A 156 8.53 11.67 8.20
CA PRO A 156 9.33 12.84 7.89
C PRO A 156 10.44 13.07 8.93
N HIS A 157 11.62 13.44 8.43
CA HIS A 157 12.75 13.90 9.24
C HIS A 157 12.83 15.42 9.17
N GLU A 158 12.98 16.06 10.32
CA GLU A 158 13.16 17.53 10.40
C GLU A 158 14.60 17.92 10.11
N ASP A 159 15.53 17.04 10.44
CA ASP A 159 16.97 17.22 10.20
C ASP A 159 17.64 15.86 9.97
N ILE A 160 18.15 15.64 8.74
CA ILE A 160 18.92 14.44 8.40
C ILE A 160 20.30 14.45 9.11
N MET A 161 20.77 15.62 9.56
CA MET A 161 22.04 15.81 10.24
C MET A 161 21.91 15.87 11.78
N GLY A 162 20.68 15.87 12.29
CA GLY A 162 20.38 15.86 13.74
C GLY A 162 20.38 14.43 14.29
N TYR A 163 21.54 13.90 14.57
CA TYR A 163 21.73 12.72 15.43
C TYR A 163 21.71 13.14 16.88
#